data_415e17cd4f26b1d05094d1bd2324c7cb
#
_entry.id   415e17cd4f26b1d05094d1bd2324c7cb
#
_cell.length_a   1.000
_cell.length_b   1.000
_cell.length_c   1.000
_cell.angle_alpha   90.00
_cell.angle_beta   90.00
_cell.angle_gamma   90.00
#
_symmetry.space_group_name_H-M   'P 1'
#
loop_
_entity.id
_entity.type
_entity.pdbx_description
1 polymer ?
#
loop_
_entity_poly.entity_id
_entity_poly.type
_entity_poly.pdbx_seq_one_letter_code
_entity_poly.pdbx_strand_id
1 'polypeptide(L)'
;VNSPENIYYLSGLTPNQLTVSRNPNFAGLIIKDHNDKMILTTMDYENATFENLNDEIVLDSYTTWVGLKNKEEIEKKLEPSYDFKSSLDIIQDHLSEYEDKGKYNLGIELDFITATYIEEIKKRFPHANLINISDLFIKARSVKTAEEVQIFRNMVEVQDKALLEMSKHVKVGVKEKDLLDVYKSSIFEDGRFLPSGWTMIGFGENSSRLSRPTDKVLENNHSIRFDGGVNADFDFYTTDFSRSWLMPDADPLLVEIKDILYQAQQNMIKSIKVGMKFSDLFNLGFNQVRESIPNYTRGHLGHSISLGPQTAEYPVINKDNHDTIKENMILCVEVPLYISGFGGFNIEDMILVTKDGAEVLSHRSPHYLEFEKRK
;
A
#
# COMPACT_ATOMS: atom_id res chain seq x y z
N VAL A 1 14.19 -6.13 -11.58
CA VAL A 1 13.02 -5.53 -10.93
C VAL A 1 11.90 -5.43 -11.94
N ASN A 2 10.71 -5.92 -11.61
CA ASN A 2 9.58 -6.01 -12.55
C ASN A 2 8.26 -5.46 -12.00
N SER A 3 8.14 -5.25 -10.68
CA SER A 3 6.93 -4.65 -10.13
C SER A 3 6.86 -3.15 -10.45
N PRO A 4 5.68 -2.62 -10.83
CA PRO A 4 5.53 -1.19 -11.11
C PRO A 4 5.90 -0.33 -9.91
N GLU A 5 5.55 -0.77 -8.72
CA GLU A 5 5.85 -0.08 -7.47
C GLU A 5 7.36 0.06 -7.24
N ASN A 6 8.12 -1.00 -7.47
CA ASN A 6 9.57 -0.96 -7.26
C ASN A 6 10.31 -0.28 -8.41
N ILE A 7 9.80 -0.33 -9.63
CA ILE A 7 10.32 0.50 -10.73
C ILE A 7 10.11 1.99 -10.39
N TYR A 8 8.90 2.37 -9.94
CA TYR A 8 8.66 3.73 -9.47
C TYR A 8 9.59 4.10 -8.31
N TYR A 9 9.73 3.25 -7.29
CA TYR A 9 10.57 3.50 -6.12
C TYR A 9 12.04 3.78 -6.49
N LEU A 10 12.55 3.12 -7.53
CA LEU A 10 13.92 3.27 -7.99
C LEU A 10 14.10 4.43 -8.99
N SER A 11 13.10 4.70 -9.83
CA SER A 11 13.22 5.66 -10.94
C SER A 11 12.48 6.99 -10.71
N GLY A 12 11.51 7.02 -9.81
CA GLY A 12 10.56 8.13 -9.65
C GLY A 12 9.53 8.22 -10.77
N LEU A 13 9.44 7.21 -11.64
CA LEU A 13 8.57 7.23 -12.82
C LEU A 13 7.75 5.94 -12.94
N THR A 14 6.53 6.08 -13.42
CA THR A 14 5.56 4.98 -13.54
C THR A 14 5.38 4.58 -15.00
N PRO A 15 5.76 3.35 -15.40
CA PRO A 15 5.46 2.84 -16.72
C PRO A 15 3.95 2.61 -16.87
N ASN A 16 3.32 3.28 -17.85
CA ASN A 16 1.87 3.20 -18.03
C ASN A 16 1.39 1.76 -18.32
N GLN A 17 2.07 1.06 -19.22
CA GLN A 17 1.68 -0.32 -19.58
C GLN A 17 1.87 -1.31 -18.43
N LEU A 18 2.85 -1.12 -17.57
CA LEU A 18 3.09 -2.02 -16.45
C LEU A 18 1.97 -1.91 -15.38
N THR A 19 1.33 -0.75 -15.25
CA THR A 19 0.21 -0.55 -14.32
C THR A 19 -1.07 -1.27 -14.74
N VAL A 20 -1.28 -1.42 -16.05
CA VAL A 20 -2.51 -2.02 -16.63
C VAL A 20 -2.32 -3.46 -17.09
N SER A 21 -1.08 -3.94 -17.21
CA SER A 21 -0.75 -5.29 -17.67
C SER A 21 0.15 -6.02 -16.67
N ARG A 22 -0.15 -7.29 -16.41
CA ARG A 22 0.71 -8.17 -15.60
C ARG A 22 1.83 -8.81 -16.41
N ASN A 23 1.93 -8.52 -17.71
CA ASN A 23 3.05 -8.96 -18.51
C ASN A 23 4.24 -8.03 -18.22
N PRO A 24 5.40 -8.57 -17.85
CA PRO A 24 6.57 -7.76 -17.55
C PRO A 24 7.20 -7.22 -18.85
N ASN A 25 6.59 -6.19 -19.39
CA ASN A 25 7.08 -5.45 -20.57
C ASN A 25 8.15 -4.42 -20.20
N PHE A 26 8.36 -4.24 -18.91
CA PHE A 26 9.38 -3.40 -18.31
C PHE A 26 10.24 -4.21 -17.36
N ALA A 27 11.51 -3.87 -17.27
CA ALA A 27 12.38 -4.37 -16.21
C ALA A 27 13.44 -3.32 -15.88
N GLY A 28 13.74 -3.16 -14.60
CA GLY A 28 14.93 -2.50 -14.14
C GLY A 28 16.02 -3.54 -13.88
N LEU A 29 17.16 -3.39 -14.51
CA LEU A 29 18.32 -4.24 -14.28
C LEU A 29 19.43 -3.42 -13.62
N ILE A 30 19.91 -3.87 -12.46
CA ILE A 30 21.06 -3.29 -11.77
C ILE A 30 22.18 -4.31 -11.80
N ILE A 31 23.33 -3.94 -12.40
CA ILE A 31 24.52 -4.78 -12.50
C ILE A 31 25.57 -4.19 -11.57
N LYS A 32 25.97 -4.94 -10.54
CA LYS A 32 26.88 -4.51 -9.48
C LYS A 32 28.21 -3.94 -9.96
N ASP A 33 28.74 -4.44 -11.07
CA ASP A 33 30.07 -4.06 -11.56
C ASP A 33 30.02 -2.96 -12.64
N HIS A 34 28.84 -2.40 -12.96
CA HIS A 34 28.63 -1.37 -13.98
C HIS A 34 28.25 -0.01 -13.36
N ASN A 35 29.08 0.52 -12.45
CA ASN A 35 28.89 1.81 -11.78
C ASN A 35 27.54 1.97 -11.05
N ASP A 36 26.90 0.87 -10.68
CA ASP A 36 25.60 0.77 -10.01
C ASP A 36 24.43 1.49 -10.73
N LYS A 37 24.59 1.83 -12.02
CA LYS A 37 23.50 2.40 -12.82
C LYS A 37 22.43 1.38 -13.09
N MET A 38 21.18 1.79 -12.97
CA MET A 38 20.02 1.00 -13.37
C MET A 38 19.81 1.11 -14.89
N ILE A 39 19.71 -0.04 -15.56
CA ILE A 39 19.24 -0.10 -16.95
C ILE A 39 17.72 -0.33 -16.88
N LEU A 40 16.94 0.60 -17.38
CA LEU A 40 15.49 0.49 -17.47
C LEU A 40 15.12 0.09 -18.89
N THR A 41 14.55 -1.09 -19.06
CA THR A 41 14.05 -1.52 -20.36
C THR A 41 12.60 -1.06 -20.54
N THR A 42 12.28 -0.50 -21.70
CA THR A 42 10.95 0.01 -22.00
C THR A 42 10.59 -0.15 -23.48
N MET A 43 9.31 -0.11 -23.77
CA MET A 43 8.81 -0.01 -25.16
C MET A 43 9.03 1.40 -25.70
N ASP A 44 9.43 1.53 -26.94
CA ASP A 44 9.77 2.81 -27.59
C ASP A 44 8.67 3.86 -27.53
N TYR A 45 7.40 3.47 -27.57
CA TYR A 45 6.26 4.40 -27.47
C TYR A 45 6.02 4.95 -26.04
N GLU A 46 6.70 4.41 -25.03
CA GLU A 46 6.66 4.96 -23.66
C GLU A 46 7.87 5.84 -23.31
N ASN A 47 8.81 6.03 -24.23
CA ASN A 47 10.02 6.82 -23.97
C ASN A 47 9.73 8.23 -23.47
N ALA A 48 8.63 8.85 -23.90
CA ALA A 48 8.23 10.19 -23.45
C ALA A 48 7.95 10.25 -21.93
N THR A 49 7.52 9.17 -21.31
CA THR A 49 7.35 9.08 -19.85
C THR A 49 8.70 9.21 -19.14
N PHE A 50 9.80 8.86 -19.80
CA PHE A 50 11.13 8.75 -19.23
C PHE A 50 12.12 9.83 -19.71
N GLU A 51 11.63 10.94 -20.26
CA GLU A 51 12.50 12.03 -20.78
C GLU A 51 13.33 12.72 -19.71
N ASN A 52 12.90 12.67 -18.43
CA ASN A 52 13.56 13.36 -17.31
C ASN A 52 14.18 12.37 -16.30
N LEU A 53 14.70 11.25 -16.76
CA LEU A 53 15.44 10.34 -15.90
C LEU A 53 16.69 11.00 -15.31
N ASN A 54 17.03 10.64 -14.08
CA ASN A 54 18.30 11.04 -13.49
C ASN A 54 19.49 10.33 -14.17
N ASP A 55 20.70 10.85 -13.97
CA ASP A 55 21.92 10.33 -14.60
C ASP A 55 22.33 8.91 -14.16
N GLU A 56 21.67 8.37 -13.14
CA GLU A 56 21.92 7.01 -12.63
C GLU A 56 21.08 5.95 -13.33
N ILE A 57 20.18 6.36 -14.24
CA ILE A 57 19.33 5.45 -14.99
C ILE A 57 19.63 5.56 -16.47
N VAL A 58 19.88 4.43 -17.11
CA VAL A 58 20.05 4.30 -18.56
C VAL A 58 18.78 3.68 -19.14
N LEU A 59 18.11 4.44 -20.03
CA LEU A 59 16.97 3.93 -20.75
C LEU A 59 17.45 3.14 -21.97
N ASP A 60 17.06 1.86 -22.04
CA ASP A 60 17.31 1.00 -23.19
C ASP A 60 15.96 0.48 -23.73
N SER A 61 15.47 1.12 -24.80
CA SER A 61 14.14 0.87 -25.32
C SER A 61 14.17 -0.07 -26.54
N TYR A 62 13.05 -0.77 -26.72
CA TYR A 62 12.88 -1.72 -27.80
C TYR A 62 11.61 -1.46 -28.59
N THR A 63 11.64 -1.79 -29.89
CA THR A 63 10.50 -1.65 -30.79
C THR A 63 9.55 -2.83 -30.65
N THR A 64 8.25 -2.52 -30.54
CA THR A 64 7.16 -3.50 -30.49
C THR A 64 6.32 -3.44 -31.76
N TRP A 65 5.27 -4.29 -31.84
CA TRP A 65 4.30 -4.28 -32.95
C TRP A 65 3.55 -2.93 -33.11
N VAL A 66 3.56 -2.07 -32.10
CA VAL A 66 2.99 -0.70 -32.17
C VAL A 66 3.85 0.20 -33.04
N GLY A 67 5.16 0.08 -32.93
CA GLY A 67 6.20 0.76 -33.72
C GLY A 67 5.91 2.22 -34.04
N LEU A 68 6.55 3.15 -33.38
CA LEU A 68 6.43 4.57 -33.71
C LEU A 68 7.01 4.86 -35.08
N LYS A 69 6.27 5.61 -35.86
CA LYS A 69 6.71 6.10 -37.17
C LYS A 69 6.95 7.60 -37.10
N ASN A 70 8.05 8.05 -37.70
CA ASN A 70 8.23 9.48 -37.87
C ASN A 70 7.57 10.00 -39.18
N LYS A 71 7.41 11.30 -39.26
CA LYS A 71 6.75 11.95 -40.41
C LYS A 71 7.43 11.62 -41.74
N GLU A 72 8.78 11.60 -41.75
CA GLU A 72 9.58 11.33 -42.94
C GLU A 72 9.39 9.91 -43.47
N GLU A 73 9.31 8.91 -42.59
CA GLU A 73 9.03 7.52 -42.99
C GLU A 73 7.68 7.39 -43.68
N ILE A 74 6.67 8.09 -43.16
CA ILE A 74 5.33 8.10 -43.76
C ILE A 74 5.33 8.83 -45.12
N GLU A 75 5.94 10.00 -45.22
CA GLU A 75 6.02 10.79 -46.45
C GLU A 75 6.77 10.08 -47.55
N LYS A 76 7.88 9.42 -47.22
CA LYS A 76 8.73 8.71 -48.16
C LYS A 76 8.29 7.27 -48.41
N LYS A 77 7.23 6.79 -47.73
CA LYS A 77 6.70 5.42 -47.85
C LYS A 77 7.82 4.37 -47.66
N LEU A 78 8.67 4.58 -46.68
CA LEU A 78 9.77 3.67 -46.39
C LEU A 78 9.23 2.32 -45.89
N GLU A 79 9.83 1.23 -46.35
CA GLU A 79 9.52 -0.10 -45.79
C GLU A 79 9.93 -0.17 -44.34
N PRO A 80 9.06 -0.70 -43.46
CA PRO A 80 9.37 -0.78 -42.06
C PRO A 80 10.50 -1.81 -41.79
N SER A 81 11.50 -1.38 -41.07
CA SER A 81 12.48 -2.30 -40.49
C SER A 81 12.03 -2.65 -39.08
N TYR A 82 11.47 -3.84 -38.89
CA TYR A 82 11.03 -4.30 -37.57
C TYR A 82 12.07 -5.23 -36.95
N ASP A 83 12.76 -4.76 -35.91
CA ASP A 83 13.50 -5.62 -35.01
C ASP A 83 12.71 -5.68 -33.70
N PHE A 84 11.75 -6.63 -33.66
CA PHE A 84 10.89 -6.81 -32.49
C PHE A 84 11.69 -7.48 -31.39
N LYS A 85 11.95 -6.74 -30.33
CA LYS A 85 12.56 -7.22 -29.11
C LYS A 85 11.55 -7.26 -27.96
N SER A 86 11.93 -7.90 -26.91
CA SER A 86 11.26 -7.87 -25.61
C SER A 86 12.21 -7.32 -24.55
N SER A 87 11.67 -6.98 -23.39
CA SER A 87 12.49 -6.62 -22.21
C SER A 87 13.56 -7.68 -21.90
N LEU A 88 13.20 -8.98 -22.04
CA LEU A 88 14.16 -10.07 -21.82
C LEU A 88 15.27 -10.14 -22.85
N ASP A 89 15.02 -9.73 -24.10
CA ASP A 89 16.07 -9.70 -25.13
C ASP A 89 17.12 -8.63 -24.79
N ILE A 90 16.66 -7.45 -24.33
CA ILE A 90 17.57 -6.39 -23.86
C ILE A 90 18.36 -6.85 -22.62
N ILE A 91 17.69 -7.46 -21.65
CA ILE A 91 18.36 -8.01 -20.46
C ILE A 91 19.40 -9.06 -20.85
N GLN A 92 19.08 -9.91 -21.83
CA GLN A 92 20.01 -10.94 -22.32
C GLN A 92 21.26 -10.32 -22.97
N ASP A 93 21.09 -9.25 -23.75
CA ASP A 93 22.20 -8.52 -24.34
C ASP A 93 23.15 -7.99 -23.23
N HIS A 94 22.61 -7.37 -22.18
CA HIS A 94 23.37 -6.85 -21.04
C HIS A 94 24.02 -7.94 -20.17
N LEU A 95 23.43 -9.13 -20.08
CA LEU A 95 23.93 -10.24 -19.26
C LEU A 95 24.77 -11.24 -20.03
N SER A 96 24.96 -11.09 -21.34
CA SER A 96 25.70 -12.04 -22.20
C SER A 96 27.10 -12.34 -21.66
N GLU A 97 27.85 -11.34 -21.24
CA GLU A 97 29.19 -11.50 -20.68
C GLU A 97 29.22 -12.35 -19.39
N TYR A 98 28.18 -12.29 -18.58
CA TYR A 98 28.02 -13.09 -17.35
C TYR A 98 27.68 -14.55 -17.70
N GLU A 99 26.79 -14.76 -18.68
CA GLU A 99 26.47 -16.11 -19.19
C GLU A 99 27.71 -16.80 -19.75
N ASP A 100 28.56 -16.08 -20.47
CA ASP A 100 29.80 -16.60 -21.04
C ASP A 100 30.83 -16.96 -19.95
N LYS A 101 30.84 -16.27 -18.83
CA LYS A 101 31.75 -16.55 -17.70
C LYS A 101 31.26 -17.69 -16.80
N GLY A 102 30.05 -18.17 -16.97
CA GLY A 102 29.47 -19.28 -16.22
C GLY A 102 28.52 -18.85 -15.09
N LYS A 103 28.48 -19.60 -13.99
CA LYS A 103 27.45 -19.37 -12.91
C LYS A 103 27.55 -18.00 -12.28
N TYR A 104 26.40 -17.34 -12.18
CA TYR A 104 26.21 -16.05 -11.49
C TYR A 104 24.86 -16.00 -10.74
N ASN A 105 24.69 -15.03 -9.85
CA ASN A 105 23.44 -14.81 -9.13
C ASN A 105 22.59 -13.76 -9.83
N LEU A 106 21.32 -14.07 -10.08
CA LEU A 106 20.33 -13.16 -10.64
C LEU A 106 19.18 -12.97 -9.63
N GLY A 107 19.10 -11.79 -9.03
CA GLY A 107 18.02 -11.39 -8.13
C GLY A 107 16.74 -11.10 -8.91
N ILE A 108 15.60 -11.67 -8.49
CA ILE A 108 14.30 -11.51 -9.15
C ILE A 108 13.22 -11.33 -8.09
N GLU A 109 12.22 -10.48 -8.36
CA GLU A 109 11.02 -10.32 -7.55
C GLU A 109 10.07 -11.51 -7.78
N LEU A 110 10.37 -12.67 -7.18
CA LEU A 110 9.59 -13.90 -7.40
C LEU A 110 8.14 -13.81 -6.91
N ASP A 111 7.83 -12.91 -6.00
CA ASP A 111 6.47 -12.71 -5.48
C ASP A 111 5.59 -11.94 -6.47
N PHE A 112 6.18 -11.27 -7.46
CA PHE A 112 5.46 -10.48 -8.45
C PHE A 112 5.28 -11.19 -9.79
N ILE A 113 6.32 -11.87 -10.29
CA ILE A 113 6.33 -12.41 -11.66
C ILE A 113 5.58 -13.74 -11.79
N THR A 114 5.05 -14.01 -12.99
CA THR A 114 4.32 -15.25 -13.26
C THR A 114 5.24 -16.45 -13.38
N ALA A 115 4.74 -17.64 -13.09
CA ALA A 115 5.49 -18.90 -13.26
C ALA A 115 5.96 -19.08 -14.71
N THR A 116 5.15 -18.72 -15.69
CA THR A 116 5.52 -18.80 -17.12
C THR A 116 6.73 -17.91 -17.42
N TYR A 117 6.78 -16.70 -16.83
CA TYR A 117 7.92 -15.80 -17.04
C TYR A 117 9.20 -16.32 -16.37
N ILE A 118 9.08 -16.95 -15.21
CA ILE A 118 10.22 -17.61 -14.54
C ILE A 118 10.80 -18.74 -15.41
N GLU A 119 9.94 -19.54 -16.02
CA GLU A 119 10.42 -20.63 -16.91
C GLU A 119 11.13 -20.07 -18.17
N GLU A 120 10.67 -18.94 -18.70
CA GLU A 120 11.33 -18.26 -19.80
C GLU A 120 12.70 -17.69 -19.36
N ILE A 121 12.79 -17.09 -18.17
CA ILE A 121 14.06 -16.62 -17.58
C ILE A 121 15.05 -17.79 -17.43
N LYS A 122 14.63 -18.90 -16.85
CA LYS A 122 15.49 -20.09 -16.70
C LYS A 122 16.02 -20.64 -18.02
N LYS A 123 15.20 -20.58 -19.06
CA LYS A 123 15.58 -21.02 -20.40
C LYS A 123 16.61 -20.09 -21.04
N ARG A 124 16.43 -18.77 -20.88
CA ARG A 124 17.32 -17.75 -21.46
C ARG A 124 18.63 -17.59 -20.71
N PHE A 125 18.61 -17.81 -19.39
CA PHE A 125 19.74 -17.61 -18.47
C PHE A 125 20.07 -18.93 -17.73
N PRO A 126 20.54 -19.95 -18.44
CA PRO A 126 20.76 -21.27 -17.86
C PRO A 126 21.87 -21.34 -16.81
N HIS A 127 22.78 -20.36 -16.80
CA HIS A 127 23.85 -20.26 -15.80
C HIS A 127 23.46 -19.41 -14.59
N ALA A 128 22.32 -18.72 -14.61
CA ALA A 128 21.85 -17.91 -13.53
C ALA A 128 21.32 -18.73 -12.35
N ASN A 129 21.81 -18.47 -11.15
CA ASN A 129 21.19 -18.90 -9.90
C ASN A 129 20.16 -17.85 -9.49
N LEU A 130 18.85 -18.16 -9.59
CA LEU A 130 17.77 -17.23 -9.28
C LEU A 130 17.62 -17.07 -7.78
N ILE A 131 17.65 -15.83 -7.31
CA ILE A 131 17.48 -15.48 -5.89
C ILE A 131 16.24 -14.58 -5.75
N ASN A 132 15.33 -14.92 -4.82
CA ASN A 132 14.21 -14.03 -4.50
C ASN A 132 14.72 -12.77 -3.79
N ILE A 133 14.43 -11.60 -4.36
CA ILE A 133 14.75 -10.29 -3.79
C ILE A 133 13.53 -9.46 -3.41
N SER A 134 12.31 -10.05 -3.43
CA SER A 134 11.07 -9.33 -3.12
C SER A 134 11.14 -8.67 -1.74
N ASP A 135 11.62 -9.38 -0.72
CA ASP A 135 11.80 -8.86 0.63
C ASP A 135 12.77 -7.68 0.75
N LEU A 136 13.72 -7.57 -0.18
CA LEU A 136 14.71 -6.50 -0.15
C LEU A 136 14.05 -5.13 -0.33
N PHE A 137 13.15 -5.01 -1.29
CA PHE A 137 12.41 -3.78 -1.56
C PHE A 137 11.44 -3.44 -0.44
N ILE A 138 10.70 -4.43 0.06
CA ILE A 138 9.78 -4.24 1.19
C ILE A 138 10.54 -3.70 2.41
N LYS A 139 11.72 -4.26 2.72
CA LYS A 139 12.57 -3.78 3.82
C LYS A 139 13.13 -2.38 3.55
N ALA A 140 13.54 -2.08 2.32
CA ALA A 140 14.03 -0.74 1.96
C ALA A 140 12.92 0.31 2.14
N ARG A 141 11.71 0.05 1.63
CA ARG A 141 10.55 0.96 1.74
C ARG A 141 9.99 1.10 3.15
N SER A 142 10.30 0.18 4.06
CA SER A 142 9.78 0.23 5.43
C SER A 142 10.23 1.46 6.23
N VAL A 143 11.41 2.00 5.93
CA VAL A 143 11.95 3.24 6.53
C VAL A 143 11.85 4.34 5.49
N LYS A 144 11.06 5.38 5.77
CA LYS A 144 10.71 6.43 4.83
C LYS A 144 11.78 7.53 4.77
N THR A 145 11.98 8.10 3.59
CA THR A 145 12.72 9.36 3.43
C THR A 145 11.89 10.54 3.95
N ALA A 146 12.49 11.70 4.07
CA ALA A 146 11.77 12.90 4.50
C ALA A 146 10.68 13.31 3.48
N GLU A 147 10.96 13.11 2.20
CA GLU A 147 10.04 13.38 1.09
C GLU A 147 8.84 12.41 1.15
N GLU A 148 9.08 11.11 1.36
CA GLU A 148 8.00 10.12 1.53
C GLU A 148 7.13 10.44 2.74
N VAL A 149 7.72 10.83 3.86
CA VAL A 149 6.95 11.27 5.04
C VAL A 149 6.04 12.44 4.70
N GLN A 150 6.51 13.41 3.89
CA GLN A 150 5.69 14.54 3.48
C GLN A 150 4.55 14.13 2.55
N ILE A 151 4.77 13.17 1.65
CA ILE A 151 3.71 12.58 0.82
C ILE A 151 2.61 11.98 1.71
N PHE A 152 2.98 11.14 2.68
CA PHE A 152 2.01 10.55 3.61
C PHE A 152 1.25 11.59 4.42
N ARG A 153 1.89 12.66 4.90
CA ARG A 153 1.21 13.75 5.59
C ARG A 153 0.13 14.40 4.72
N ASN A 154 0.44 14.68 3.46
CA ASN A 154 -0.50 15.26 2.51
C ASN A 154 -1.68 14.30 2.23
N MET A 155 -1.40 13.01 2.08
CA MET A 155 -2.42 11.99 1.84
C MET A 155 -3.36 11.84 3.04
N VAL A 156 -2.80 11.75 4.24
CA VAL A 156 -3.58 11.65 5.48
C VAL A 156 -4.43 12.91 5.70
N GLU A 157 -3.92 14.09 5.34
CA GLU A 157 -4.70 15.34 5.42
C GLU A 157 -5.97 15.28 4.54
N VAL A 158 -5.84 14.76 3.30
CA VAL A 158 -6.98 14.62 2.38
C VAL A 158 -7.96 13.58 2.90
N GLN A 159 -7.46 12.43 3.36
CA GLN A 159 -8.29 11.38 3.94
C GLN A 159 -9.04 11.86 5.18
N ASP A 160 -8.39 12.58 6.09
CA ASP A 160 -8.98 13.15 7.29
C ASP A 160 -10.11 14.16 6.96
N LYS A 161 -9.87 15.03 5.96
CA LYS A 161 -10.90 15.98 5.49
C LYS A 161 -12.11 15.24 4.93
N ALA A 162 -11.89 14.24 4.09
CA ALA A 162 -12.95 13.44 3.49
C ALA A 162 -13.76 12.68 4.55
N LEU A 163 -13.08 12.13 5.54
CA LEU A 163 -13.71 11.41 6.64
C LEU A 163 -14.49 12.34 7.55
N LEU A 164 -13.96 13.53 7.82
CA LEU A 164 -14.67 14.56 8.58
C LEU A 164 -15.94 15.02 7.83
N GLU A 165 -15.87 15.20 6.50
CA GLU A 165 -17.05 15.53 5.70
C GLU A 165 -18.09 14.42 5.75
N MET A 166 -17.67 13.16 5.53
CA MET A 166 -18.53 11.99 5.63
C MET A 166 -19.23 11.91 7.01
N SER A 167 -18.50 12.20 8.10
CA SER A 167 -19.04 12.11 9.46
C SER A 167 -20.24 13.06 9.71
N LYS A 168 -20.30 14.21 9.01
CA LYS A 168 -21.43 15.16 9.10
C LYS A 168 -22.73 14.59 8.52
N HIS A 169 -22.62 13.57 7.67
CA HIS A 169 -23.75 12.93 7.02
C HIS A 169 -24.25 11.68 7.77
N VAL A 170 -23.60 11.31 8.88
CA VAL A 170 -24.00 10.19 9.73
C VAL A 170 -25.29 10.54 10.47
N LYS A 171 -26.39 9.93 10.05
CA LYS A 171 -27.73 10.07 10.66
C LYS A 171 -28.56 8.83 10.36
N VAL A 172 -29.54 8.55 11.23
CA VAL A 172 -30.53 7.48 10.98
C VAL A 172 -31.16 7.65 9.60
N GLY A 173 -31.28 6.57 8.86
CA GLY A 173 -31.86 6.54 7.51
C GLY A 173 -30.83 6.66 6.36
N VAL A 174 -29.56 7.03 6.63
CA VAL A 174 -28.51 7.04 5.61
C VAL A 174 -28.08 5.61 5.26
N LYS A 175 -27.68 5.35 4.02
CA LYS A 175 -27.13 4.05 3.60
C LYS A 175 -25.61 4.03 3.69
N GLU A 176 -25.03 2.82 3.81
CA GLU A 176 -23.58 2.63 3.77
C GLU A 176 -22.98 3.21 2.47
N LYS A 177 -23.61 2.96 1.31
CA LYS A 177 -23.18 3.50 0.02
C LYS A 177 -23.23 5.03 -0.06
N ASP A 178 -24.25 5.65 0.54
CA ASP A 178 -24.37 7.11 0.52
C ASP A 178 -23.21 7.77 1.26
N LEU A 179 -22.76 7.19 2.39
CA LEU A 179 -21.57 7.66 3.11
C LEU A 179 -20.28 7.44 2.29
N LEU A 180 -20.16 6.30 1.59
CA LEU A 180 -19.04 6.05 0.70
C LEU A 180 -18.97 7.09 -0.41
N ASP A 181 -20.11 7.46 -0.99
CA ASP A 181 -20.17 8.44 -2.08
C ASP A 181 -19.76 9.84 -1.57
N VAL A 182 -20.16 10.24 -0.37
CA VAL A 182 -19.70 11.48 0.26
C VAL A 182 -18.18 11.46 0.46
N TYR A 183 -17.64 10.37 1.03
CA TYR A 183 -16.19 10.20 1.23
C TYR A 183 -15.42 10.33 -0.09
N LYS A 184 -15.84 9.60 -1.12
CA LYS A 184 -15.20 9.65 -2.43
C LYS A 184 -15.30 11.01 -3.10
N SER A 185 -16.47 11.65 -3.05
CA SER A 185 -16.68 12.98 -3.63
C SER A 185 -15.77 14.00 -3.00
N SER A 186 -15.59 13.97 -1.67
CA SER A 186 -14.69 14.88 -0.97
C SER A 186 -13.22 14.72 -1.38
N ILE A 187 -12.78 13.48 -1.66
CA ILE A 187 -11.41 13.22 -2.17
C ILE A 187 -11.27 13.74 -3.61
N PHE A 188 -12.25 13.48 -4.48
CA PHE A 188 -12.24 13.99 -5.86
C PHE A 188 -12.30 15.52 -5.94
N GLU A 189 -13.00 16.19 -5.01
CA GLU A 189 -13.03 17.65 -4.91
C GLU A 189 -11.66 18.23 -4.52
N ASP A 190 -10.89 17.54 -3.68
CA ASP A 190 -9.52 17.94 -3.36
C ASP A 190 -8.60 17.78 -4.57
N GLY A 191 -8.75 16.73 -5.35
CA GLY A 191 -8.13 16.51 -6.65
C GLY A 191 -6.65 16.10 -6.62
N ARG A 192 -6.04 15.95 -5.44
CA ARG A 192 -4.63 15.52 -5.32
C ARG A 192 -4.45 14.01 -5.34
N PHE A 193 -5.45 13.26 -4.88
CA PHE A 193 -5.39 11.82 -4.69
C PHE A 193 -6.69 11.14 -5.10
N LEU A 194 -6.68 9.82 -5.17
CA LEU A 194 -7.84 8.99 -5.49
C LEU A 194 -8.33 8.24 -4.24
N PRO A 195 -9.65 8.00 -4.09
CA PRO A 195 -10.14 7.13 -3.03
C PRO A 195 -9.66 5.69 -3.28
N SER A 196 -9.27 4.99 -2.22
CA SER A 196 -8.90 3.57 -2.34
C SER A 196 -10.09 2.72 -2.80
N GLY A 197 -9.81 1.76 -3.67
CA GLY A 197 -10.84 0.86 -4.23
C GLY A 197 -11.40 -0.15 -3.22
N TRP A 198 -10.75 -0.31 -2.06
CA TRP A 198 -11.11 -1.28 -1.02
C TRP A 198 -11.85 -0.65 0.18
N THR A 199 -12.12 0.66 0.18
CA THR A 199 -12.83 1.35 1.27
C THR A 199 -14.09 0.61 1.71
N MET A 200 -14.21 0.34 3.00
CA MET A 200 -15.29 -0.39 3.64
C MET A 200 -16.06 0.53 4.59
N ILE A 201 -17.39 0.46 4.54
CA ILE A 201 -18.28 1.08 5.54
C ILE A 201 -19.32 0.03 5.89
N GLY A 202 -19.53 -0.22 7.18
CA GLY A 202 -20.51 -1.20 7.65
C GLY A 202 -21.29 -0.71 8.85
N PHE A 203 -22.61 -0.98 8.86
CA PHE A 203 -23.54 -0.63 9.94
C PHE A 203 -24.05 -1.88 10.68
N GLY A 204 -24.12 -1.81 12.02
CA GLY A 204 -24.58 -2.93 12.85
C GLY A 204 -23.81 -4.21 12.55
N GLU A 205 -24.48 -5.32 12.25
CA GLU A 205 -23.81 -6.59 11.93
C GLU A 205 -22.86 -6.51 10.71
N ASN A 206 -23.10 -5.58 9.75
CA ASN A 206 -22.18 -5.37 8.63
C ASN A 206 -20.86 -4.74 9.08
N SER A 207 -20.79 -4.04 10.19
CA SER A 207 -19.53 -3.50 10.72
C SER A 207 -18.53 -4.60 11.10
N SER A 208 -19.01 -5.84 11.32
CA SER A 208 -18.15 -7.02 11.54
C SER A 208 -17.66 -7.70 10.25
N ARG A 209 -18.09 -7.25 9.07
CA ARG A 209 -17.76 -7.86 7.80
C ARG A 209 -16.69 -7.05 7.06
N LEU A 210 -15.69 -7.73 6.52
CA LEU A 210 -14.69 -7.14 5.65
C LEU A 210 -15.22 -7.13 4.20
N SER A 211 -16.26 -6.32 3.95
CA SER A 211 -16.97 -6.27 2.68
C SER A 211 -17.24 -4.84 2.22
N ARG A 212 -17.54 -4.69 0.94
CA ARG A 212 -17.93 -3.41 0.35
C ARG A 212 -19.24 -2.91 0.96
N PRO A 213 -19.44 -1.58 1.04
CA PRO A 213 -20.69 -0.97 1.47
C PRO A 213 -21.89 -1.45 0.67
N THR A 214 -23.02 -1.63 1.37
CA THR A 214 -24.30 -2.12 0.84
C THR A 214 -25.40 -1.04 0.87
N ASP A 215 -26.64 -1.41 0.54
CA ASP A 215 -27.80 -0.56 0.72
C ASP A 215 -28.37 -0.62 2.16
N LYS A 216 -27.64 -1.19 3.13
CA LYS A 216 -28.04 -1.22 4.52
C LYS A 216 -28.20 0.19 5.07
N VAL A 217 -29.33 0.40 5.74
CA VAL A 217 -29.71 1.67 6.32
C VAL A 217 -29.22 1.76 7.77
N LEU A 218 -28.71 2.92 8.17
CA LEU A 218 -28.28 3.18 9.53
C LEU A 218 -29.48 3.31 10.48
N GLU A 219 -29.46 2.55 11.57
CA GLU A 219 -30.43 2.60 12.65
C GLU A 219 -29.79 3.13 13.95
N ASN A 220 -30.64 3.53 14.91
CA ASN A 220 -30.17 4.22 16.10
C ASN A 220 -29.42 3.34 17.13
N ASN A 221 -29.44 2.01 16.93
CA ASN A 221 -28.74 1.01 17.74
C ASN A 221 -27.49 0.43 17.07
N HIS A 222 -27.09 0.93 15.90
CA HIS A 222 -25.98 0.37 15.15
C HIS A 222 -24.60 0.86 15.62
N SER A 223 -23.61 0.00 15.50
CA SER A 223 -22.22 0.38 15.35
C SER A 223 -21.95 0.79 13.91
N ILE A 224 -20.97 1.66 13.70
CA ILE A 224 -20.49 2.12 12.40
C ILE A 224 -19.00 1.84 12.35
N ARG A 225 -18.53 1.15 11.31
CA ARG A 225 -17.11 1.05 11.01
C ARG A 225 -16.83 1.62 9.62
N PHE A 226 -15.89 2.52 9.57
CA PHE A 226 -15.20 2.95 8.37
C PHE A 226 -13.79 2.37 8.39
N ASP A 227 -13.32 1.91 7.23
CA ASP A 227 -11.98 1.37 7.06
C ASP A 227 -11.56 1.62 5.61
N GLY A 228 -10.51 2.42 5.39
CA GLY A 228 -10.19 2.87 4.06
C GLY A 228 -9.00 3.80 3.98
N GLY A 229 -8.70 4.20 2.76
CA GLY A 229 -7.57 5.04 2.44
C GLY A 229 -7.75 5.92 1.22
N VAL A 230 -6.69 6.61 0.88
CA VAL A 230 -6.48 7.29 -0.40
C VAL A 230 -5.25 6.72 -1.09
N ASN A 231 -5.23 6.80 -2.41
CA ASN A 231 -4.12 6.37 -3.23
C ASN A 231 -3.54 7.57 -4.00
N ALA A 232 -2.24 7.66 -4.09
CA ALA A 232 -1.59 8.47 -5.12
C ALA A 232 -1.74 7.75 -6.46
N ASP A 233 -2.13 8.48 -7.51
CA ASP A 233 -2.53 7.87 -8.79
C ASP A 233 -1.36 7.13 -9.46
N PHE A 234 -0.28 7.83 -9.76
CA PHE A 234 0.89 7.26 -10.44
C PHE A 234 2.08 6.97 -9.53
N ASP A 235 2.02 7.43 -8.28
CA ASP A 235 3.11 7.31 -7.32
C ASP A 235 2.96 6.10 -6.39
N PHE A 236 1.91 5.31 -6.55
CA PHE A 236 1.58 4.08 -5.82
C PHE A 236 1.43 4.22 -4.30
N TYR A 237 1.72 5.34 -3.67
CA TYR A 237 1.53 5.49 -2.24
C TYR A 237 0.06 5.28 -1.85
N THR A 238 -0.15 4.66 -0.71
CA THR A 238 -1.49 4.42 -0.16
C THR A 238 -1.54 4.71 1.32
N THR A 239 -2.69 5.16 1.83
CA THR A 239 -2.96 5.30 3.26
C THR A 239 -3.94 4.25 3.72
N ASP A 240 -3.94 3.98 5.03
CA ASP A 240 -4.85 3.05 5.67
C ASP A 240 -5.08 3.46 7.11
N PHE A 241 -6.31 3.85 7.44
CA PHE A 241 -6.74 3.97 8.82
C PHE A 241 -8.26 3.88 8.96
N SER A 242 -8.72 3.45 10.13
CA SER A 242 -10.11 3.20 10.42
C SER A 242 -10.67 4.15 11.45
N ARG A 243 -12.01 4.34 11.38
CA ARG A 243 -12.80 5.00 12.42
C ARG A 243 -14.03 4.18 12.76
N SER A 244 -14.32 4.11 14.03
CA SER A 244 -15.48 3.38 14.53
C SER A 244 -16.31 4.24 15.45
N TRP A 245 -17.62 4.28 15.21
CA TRP A 245 -18.58 5.06 15.96
C TRP A 245 -19.75 4.21 16.44
N LEU A 246 -20.50 4.73 17.40
CA LEU A 246 -21.72 4.10 17.90
C LEU A 246 -22.89 5.08 17.77
N MET A 247 -24.04 4.57 17.37
CA MET A 247 -25.28 5.33 17.44
C MET A 247 -25.79 5.39 18.90
N PRO A 248 -26.64 6.38 19.25
CA PRO A 248 -27.02 6.65 20.65
C PRO A 248 -27.61 5.48 21.43
N ASP A 249 -28.35 4.58 20.76
CA ASP A 249 -29.01 3.44 21.40
C ASP A 249 -28.25 2.11 21.16
N ALA A 250 -26.94 2.20 20.82
CA ALA A 250 -26.11 1.03 20.65
C ALA A 250 -26.07 0.18 21.93
N ASP A 251 -25.95 -1.14 21.73
CA ASP A 251 -25.85 -2.10 22.84
C ASP A 251 -24.70 -1.71 23.79
N PRO A 252 -24.92 -1.69 25.12
CA PRO A 252 -23.88 -1.34 26.10
C PRO A 252 -22.62 -2.17 25.98
N LEU A 253 -22.73 -3.45 25.55
CA LEU A 253 -21.57 -4.31 25.30
C LEU A 253 -20.69 -3.76 24.18
N LEU A 254 -21.27 -3.18 23.11
CA LEU A 254 -20.50 -2.54 22.04
C LEU A 254 -19.75 -1.30 22.54
N VAL A 255 -20.34 -0.54 23.47
CA VAL A 255 -19.68 0.63 24.10
C VAL A 255 -18.45 0.16 24.88
N GLU A 256 -18.61 -0.86 25.74
CA GLU A 256 -17.53 -1.43 26.53
C GLU A 256 -16.40 -1.98 25.64
N ILE A 257 -16.75 -2.76 24.62
CA ILE A 257 -15.77 -3.33 23.68
C ILE A 257 -15.01 -2.21 22.96
N LYS A 258 -15.68 -1.21 22.42
CA LYS A 258 -15.02 -0.09 21.73
C LYS A 258 -14.00 0.61 22.63
N ASP A 259 -14.35 0.86 23.89
CA ASP A 259 -13.47 1.49 24.86
C ASP A 259 -12.26 0.61 25.19
N ILE A 260 -12.43 -0.69 25.38
CA ILE A 260 -11.34 -1.65 25.60
C ILE A 260 -10.34 -1.60 24.43
N LEU A 261 -10.83 -1.71 23.19
CA LEU A 261 -9.99 -1.69 21.99
C LEU A 261 -9.26 -0.35 21.84
N TYR A 262 -9.96 0.76 22.07
CA TYR A 262 -9.40 2.11 22.00
C TYR A 262 -8.27 2.30 23.02
N GLN A 263 -8.47 1.88 24.27
CA GLN A 263 -7.43 1.98 25.30
C GLN A 263 -6.21 1.12 24.97
N ALA A 264 -6.42 -0.09 24.46
CA ALA A 264 -5.33 -0.96 24.04
C ALA A 264 -4.51 -0.34 22.89
N GLN A 265 -5.17 0.19 21.86
CA GLN A 265 -4.51 0.86 20.74
C GLN A 265 -3.73 2.11 21.21
N GLN A 266 -4.32 2.96 22.06
CA GLN A 266 -3.65 4.15 22.59
C GLN A 266 -2.41 3.80 23.45
N ASN A 267 -2.49 2.71 24.22
CA ASN A 267 -1.33 2.24 24.99
C ASN A 267 -0.23 1.68 24.09
N MET A 268 -0.61 0.97 23.01
CA MET A 268 0.38 0.55 21.99
C MET A 268 1.10 1.77 21.41
N ILE A 269 0.39 2.76 20.91
CA ILE A 269 0.96 3.97 20.31
C ILE A 269 1.90 4.69 21.29
N LYS A 270 1.47 4.89 22.53
CA LYS A 270 2.29 5.55 23.58
C LYS A 270 3.56 4.77 23.93
N SER A 271 3.56 3.45 23.74
CA SER A 271 4.68 2.58 24.08
C SER A 271 5.71 2.44 22.96
N ILE A 272 5.40 2.88 21.75
CA ILE A 272 6.29 2.79 20.60
C ILE A 272 7.56 3.59 20.86
N LYS A 273 8.70 2.95 20.63
CA LYS A 273 10.02 3.57 20.65
C LYS A 273 10.98 2.85 19.72
N VAL A 274 11.96 3.57 19.22
CA VAL A 274 13.02 3.00 18.38
C VAL A 274 13.74 1.87 19.16
N GLY A 275 13.96 0.74 18.49
CA GLY A 275 14.58 -0.47 19.05
C GLY A 275 13.62 -1.44 19.73
N MET A 276 12.35 -1.09 19.96
CA MET A 276 11.31 -2.01 20.44
C MET A 276 11.05 -3.10 19.39
N LYS A 277 10.86 -4.36 19.81
CA LYS A 277 10.46 -5.42 18.88
C LYS A 277 8.98 -5.31 18.51
N PHE A 278 8.64 -5.65 17.29
CA PHE A 278 7.23 -5.71 16.86
C PHE A 278 6.43 -6.74 17.67
N SER A 279 7.04 -7.87 18.03
CA SER A 279 6.41 -8.87 18.90
C SER A 279 6.09 -8.35 20.31
N ASP A 280 6.92 -7.45 20.87
CA ASP A 280 6.67 -6.86 22.18
C ASP A 280 5.49 -5.89 22.12
N LEU A 281 5.41 -5.09 21.04
CA LEU A 281 4.27 -4.18 20.79
C LEU A 281 2.97 -4.97 20.58
N PHE A 282 3.01 -6.08 19.84
CA PHE A 282 1.87 -6.96 19.68
C PHE A 282 1.39 -7.52 21.01
N ASN A 283 2.29 -8.09 21.79
CA ASN A 283 1.96 -8.71 23.08
C ASN A 283 1.35 -7.70 24.06
N LEU A 284 1.81 -6.45 24.05
CA LEU A 284 1.25 -5.38 24.87
C LEU A 284 -0.24 -5.17 24.57
N GLY A 285 -0.60 -4.91 23.31
CA GLY A 285 -2.00 -4.67 22.95
C GLY A 285 -2.87 -5.93 23.05
N PHE A 286 -2.35 -7.07 22.58
CA PHE A 286 -3.08 -8.34 22.58
C PHE A 286 -3.43 -8.81 24.00
N ASN A 287 -2.48 -8.78 24.93
CA ASN A 287 -2.71 -9.20 26.29
C ASN A 287 -3.65 -8.25 27.03
N GLN A 288 -3.51 -6.92 26.80
CA GLN A 288 -4.43 -5.94 27.40
C GLN A 288 -5.89 -6.18 26.98
N VAL A 289 -6.16 -6.45 25.71
CA VAL A 289 -7.52 -6.78 25.27
C VAL A 289 -8.00 -8.07 25.93
N ARG A 290 -7.15 -9.08 26.06
CA ARG A 290 -7.48 -10.38 26.66
C ARG A 290 -7.76 -10.34 28.16
N GLU A 291 -7.30 -9.34 28.88
CA GLU A 291 -7.68 -9.13 30.29
C GLU A 291 -9.20 -8.95 30.44
N SER A 292 -9.84 -8.29 29.47
CA SER A 292 -11.30 -8.05 29.47
C SER A 292 -12.06 -8.99 28.55
N ILE A 293 -11.44 -9.43 27.43
CA ILE A 293 -12.02 -10.29 26.41
C ILE A 293 -11.13 -11.53 26.25
N PRO A 294 -11.22 -12.55 27.12
CA PRO A 294 -10.28 -13.68 27.16
C PRO A 294 -10.20 -14.51 25.88
N ASN A 295 -11.24 -14.53 25.08
CA ASN A 295 -11.31 -15.21 23.78
C ASN A 295 -10.88 -14.35 22.59
N TYR A 296 -10.34 -13.16 22.84
CA TYR A 296 -9.79 -12.30 21.76
C TYR A 296 -8.69 -13.04 21.00
N THR A 297 -8.81 -13.06 19.68
CA THR A 297 -7.83 -13.65 18.76
C THR A 297 -7.53 -12.70 17.61
N ARG A 298 -6.26 -12.51 17.31
CA ARG A 298 -5.83 -11.71 16.15
C ARG A 298 -4.44 -12.14 15.69
N GLY A 299 -4.22 -12.18 14.38
CA GLY A 299 -2.92 -12.55 13.80
C GLY A 299 -1.89 -11.42 13.86
N HIS A 300 -2.36 -10.16 13.79
CA HIS A 300 -1.54 -8.96 13.89
C HIS A 300 -2.34 -7.80 14.48
N LEU A 301 -1.66 -6.79 14.99
CA LEU A 301 -2.22 -5.54 15.50
C LEU A 301 -1.64 -4.32 14.77
N GLY A 302 -1.42 -4.46 13.48
CA GLY A 302 -0.94 -3.43 12.61
C GLY A 302 0.16 -3.89 11.66
N HIS A 303 0.58 -2.99 10.80
CA HIS A 303 1.52 -3.26 9.71
C HIS A 303 2.23 -1.98 9.25
N SER A 304 3.30 -2.13 8.48
CA SER A 304 3.86 -1.04 7.70
C SER A 304 2.99 -0.76 6.48
N ILE A 305 3.14 0.43 5.94
CA ILE A 305 2.45 0.85 4.71
C ILE A 305 3.44 1.61 3.83
N SER A 306 3.34 1.45 2.52
CA SER A 306 4.18 2.14 1.55
C SER A 306 3.50 2.27 0.20
N LEU A 307 3.95 1.53 -0.81
CA LEU A 307 3.43 1.58 -2.18
C LEU A 307 2.38 0.47 -2.38
N GLY A 308 1.16 0.88 -2.76
CA GLY A 308 0.05 -0.04 -3.04
C GLY A 308 0.37 -1.01 -4.17
N PRO A 309 -0.56 -1.92 -4.56
CA PRO A 309 -1.96 -1.96 -4.13
C PRO A 309 -2.19 -2.63 -2.76
N GLN A 310 -1.17 -3.20 -2.13
CA GLN A 310 -1.29 -3.83 -0.81
C GLN A 310 -1.27 -2.76 0.27
N THR A 311 -2.24 -2.80 1.17
CA THR A 311 -2.26 -1.92 2.33
C THR A 311 -1.33 -2.43 3.42
N ALA A 312 -1.31 -3.74 3.67
CA ALA A 312 -0.47 -4.34 4.70
C ALA A 312 0.87 -4.82 4.13
N GLU A 313 1.94 -4.14 4.49
CA GLU A 313 3.32 -4.53 4.16
C GLU A 313 4.09 -4.94 5.42
N TYR A 314 5.19 -5.69 5.21
CA TYR A 314 6.16 -5.95 6.26
C TYR A 314 6.94 -4.65 6.59
N PRO A 315 7.28 -4.41 7.87
CA PRO A 315 7.04 -5.24 9.04
C PRO A 315 5.59 -5.22 9.53
N VAL A 316 5.11 -6.39 9.95
CA VAL A 316 3.78 -6.57 10.55
C VAL A 316 3.92 -6.68 12.07
N ILE A 317 3.02 -6.03 12.81
CA ILE A 317 2.97 -6.08 14.28
C ILE A 317 2.30 -7.39 14.68
N ASN A 318 3.08 -8.46 14.82
CA ASN A 318 2.60 -9.78 15.23
C ASN A 318 3.56 -10.46 16.22
N LYS A 319 3.10 -11.57 16.80
CA LYS A 319 3.84 -12.28 17.85
C LYS A 319 5.18 -12.88 17.40
N ASP A 320 5.32 -13.17 16.12
CA ASP A 320 6.47 -13.87 15.55
C ASP A 320 7.48 -12.92 14.90
N ASN A 321 7.17 -11.62 14.83
CA ASN A 321 8.06 -10.61 14.28
C ASN A 321 9.02 -10.07 15.34
N HIS A 322 10.26 -10.52 15.32
CA HIS A 322 11.31 -10.11 16.25
C HIS A 322 12.20 -8.97 15.72
N ASP A 323 11.92 -8.43 14.56
CA ASP A 323 12.58 -7.23 14.07
C ASP A 323 12.23 -6.02 14.92
N THR A 324 13.05 -4.99 14.83
CA THR A 324 12.91 -3.78 15.65
C THR A 324 12.32 -2.60 14.89
N ILE A 325 11.52 -1.84 15.60
CA ILE A 325 10.97 -0.56 15.15
C ILE A 325 12.13 0.42 14.94
N LYS A 326 12.12 1.10 13.78
CA LYS A 326 13.13 2.10 13.40
C LYS A 326 12.50 3.48 13.26
N GLU A 327 13.31 4.51 13.44
CA GLU A 327 12.93 5.88 13.13
C GLU A 327 12.51 6.00 11.65
N ASN A 328 11.58 6.87 11.35
CA ASN A 328 10.96 7.10 10.05
C ASN A 328 10.15 5.92 9.47
N MET A 329 9.83 4.91 10.26
CA MET A 329 8.79 3.96 9.87
C MET A 329 7.41 4.61 9.98
N ILE A 330 6.55 4.36 8.99
CA ILE A 330 5.13 4.67 9.06
C ILE A 330 4.39 3.35 9.29
N LEU A 331 3.58 3.31 10.34
CA LEU A 331 2.86 2.13 10.78
C LEU A 331 1.38 2.44 10.93
N CYS A 332 0.54 1.51 10.49
CA CYS A 332 -0.88 1.44 10.85
C CYS A 332 -0.96 0.62 12.14
N VAL A 333 -1.40 1.23 13.23
CA VAL A 333 -1.55 0.56 14.54
C VAL A 333 -3.03 0.32 14.77
N GLU A 334 -3.46 -0.94 14.69
CA GLU A 334 -4.86 -1.33 14.73
C GLU A 334 -5.17 -2.33 15.85
N VAL A 335 -6.36 -2.21 16.44
CA VAL A 335 -6.90 -3.18 17.40
C VAL A 335 -8.36 -3.47 17.02
N PRO A 336 -8.59 -4.42 16.09
CA PRO A 336 -9.93 -4.75 15.63
C PRO A 336 -10.58 -5.88 16.44
N LEU A 337 -11.92 -5.87 16.50
CA LEU A 337 -12.73 -7.01 16.91
C LEU A 337 -14.01 -7.07 16.07
N TYR A 338 -14.28 -8.25 15.51
CA TYR A 338 -15.45 -8.50 14.68
C TYR A 338 -16.30 -9.61 15.29
N ILE A 339 -17.59 -9.27 15.60
CA ILE A 339 -18.55 -10.20 16.25
C ILE A 339 -19.64 -10.50 15.24
N SER A 340 -19.62 -11.71 14.68
CA SER A 340 -20.56 -12.14 13.65
C SER A 340 -22.02 -11.97 14.07
N GLY A 341 -22.81 -11.30 13.23
CA GLY A 341 -24.24 -11.07 13.48
C GLY A 341 -24.54 -10.00 14.53
N PHE A 342 -23.52 -9.34 15.11
CA PHE A 342 -23.71 -8.35 16.16
C PHE A 342 -23.11 -6.97 15.77
N GLY A 343 -21.81 -6.90 15.55
CA GLY A 343 -21.12 -5.66 15.18
C GLY A 343 -19.61 -5.82 15.24
N GLY A 344 -18.88 -4.77 14.88
CA GLY A 344 -17.44 -4.82 14.92
C GLY A 344 -16.80 -3.46 14.84
N PHE A 345 -15.55 -3.41 15.22
CA PHE A 345 -14.72 -2.22 15.24
C PHE A 345 -13.37 -2.51 14.58
N ASN A 346 -12.78 -1.50 13.96
CA ASN A 346 -11.36 -1.36 13.78
C ASN A 346 -10.95 -0.01 14.36
N ILE A 347 -10.11 -0.02 15.38
CA ILE A 347 -9.56 1.19 15.97
C ILE A 347 -8.15 1.31 15.46
N GLU A 348 -7.91 2.23 14.54
CA GLU A 348 -6.67 2.28 13.78
C GLU A 348 -6.22 3.71 13.50
N ASP A 349 -4.93 3.95 13.68
CA ASP A 349 -4.27 5.19 13.31
C ASP A 349 -2.98 4.93 12.55
N MET A 350 -2.70 5.79 11.57
CA MET A 350 -1.38 5.89 10.99
C MET A 350 -0.47 6.72 11.88
N ILE A 351 0.71 6.18 12.18
CA ILE A 351 1.71 6.85 12.99
C ILE A 351 3.05 6.94 12.26
N LEU A 352 3.80 7.99 12.54
CA LEU A 352 5.21 8.12 12.19
C LEU A 352 6.06 7.81 13.43
N VAL A 353 6.99 6.89 13.31
CA VAL A 353 7.98 6.64 14.37
C VAL A 353 9.04 7.74 14.32
N THR A 354 9.18 8.45 15.41
CA THR A 354 10.21 9.48 15.62
C THR A 354 11.23 9.00 16.65
N LYS A 355 12.35 9.70 16.80
CA LYS A 355 13.35 9.41 17.84
C LYS A 355 12.77 9.47 19.28
N ASP A 356 11.71 10.27 19.48
CA ASP A 356 11.10 10.52 20.80
C ASP A 356 9.84 9.65 21.05
N GLY A 357 9.41 8.82 20.07
CA GLY A 357 8.23 7.97 20.16
C GLY A 357 7.42 7.95 18.89
N ALA A 358 6.09 7.90 18.99
CA ALA A 358 5.17 7.89 17.85
C ALA A 358 4.44 9.24 17.71
N GLU A 359 4.45 9.79 16.51
CA GLU A 359 3.58 10.89 16.09
C GLU A 359 2.36 10.33 15.38
N VAL A 360 1.15 10.64 15.85
CA VAL A 360 -0.09 10.23 15.17
C VAL A 360 -0.33 11.16 13.99
N LEU A 361 -0.39 10.61 12.78
CA LEU A 361 -0.65 11.36 11.56
C LEU A 361 -2.15 11.58 11.34
N SER A 362 -2.98 10.58 11.63
CA SER A 362 -4.44 10.53 11.38
C SER A 362 -5.29 11.03 12.56
N HIS A 363 -4.92 12.14 13.19
CA HIS A 363 -5.53 12.60 14.45
C HIS A 363 -6.69 13.57 14.29
N ARG A 364 -6.93 14.10 13.07
CA ARG A 364 -7.97 15.12 12.82
C ARG A 364 -9.38 14.54 12.83
N SER A 365 -9.54 13.28 12.50
CA SER A 365 -10.81 12.57 12.46
C SER A 365 -11.03 11.76 13.74
N PRO A 366 -11.89 12.23 14.68
CA PRO A 366 -12.05 11.55 15.97
C PRO A 366 -12.74 10.19 15.84
N HIS A 367 -12.40 9.25 16.71
CA HIS A 367 -13.12 7.98 16.88
C HIS A 367 -14.49 8.14 17.53
N TYR A 368 -14.83 9.35 18.02
CA TYR A 368 -16.09 9.66 18.68
C TYR A 368 -16.80 10.81 17.95
N LEU A 369 -18.07 10.60 17.59
CA LEU A 369 -18.93 11.66 17.09
C LEU A 369 -19.41 12.54 18.25
N GLU A 370 -19.85 13.78 17.94
CA GLU A 370 -20.31 14.73 18.99
C GLU A 370 -21.46 14.20 19.84
N PHE A 371 -22.38 13.41 19.24
CA PHE A 371 -23.50 12.82 19.98
C PHE A 371 -23.06 11.73 20.95
N GLU A 372 -21.96 11.04 20.74
CA GLU A 372 -21.38 10.06 21.67
C GLU A 372 -20.76 10.73 22.90
N LYS A 373 -20.19 11.93 22.72
CA LYS A 373 -19.55 12.69 23.81
C LYS A 373 -20.53 13.29 24.81
N ARG A 374 -21.80 13.39 24.44
CA ARG A 374 -22.86 14.01 25.28
C ARG A 374 -23.49 13.03 26.29
N LYS A 375 -23.06 11.78 26.30
CA LYS A 375 -23.44 10.78 27.31
C LYS A 375 -22.44 10.77 28.45
#